data_6bfe0099f9164b94a9690bbc53a0f3b6
#
_entry.id   6bfe0099f9164b94a9690bbc53a0f3b6
#
_cell.length_a   1.000
_cell.length_b   1.000
_cell.length_c   1.000
_cell.angle_alpha   90.00
_cell.angle_beta   90.00
_cell.angle_gamma   90.00
#
_symmetry.space_group_name_H-M   'P 1'
#
loop_
_entity.id
_entity.type
_entity.pdbx_description
1 polymer ?
#
loop_
_entity_poly.entity_id
_entity_poly.type
_entity_poly.pdbx_seq_one_letter_code
_entity_poly.pdbx_strand_id
1 'polypeptide(L)'
;QMCIRDRFYLKHPEFEPDQPFDYSFSKLLSPLNIPPKNCGVGTDILIYDTDGISYPCHLFLPIVHGQNEVERILKDIDFHDDASLINDKCRKCLISNICRTCYGYNQIDRGNPQNRNLSKCKMQLAEAQVISSFQIQYYIAKKEHLTANEVLKLKAAIKCYELVHNNVFNFN
;
A
#
# COMPACT_ATOMS: atom_id res chain seq x y z
N GLN A 1 5.10 -16.13 14.32
CA GLN A 1 6.04 -16.33 13.19
C GLN A 1 6.80 -15.05 12.84
N MET A 2 6.17 -13.87 12.84
CA MET A 2 6.89 -12.59 12.64
C MET A 2 8.03 -12.41 13.65
N CYS A 3 7.79 -12.68 14.92
CA CYS A 3 8.82 -12.53 15.97
C CYS A 3 10.07 -13.41 15.83
N ILE A 4 10.03 -14.49 15.04
CA ILE A 4 11.21 -15.34 14.78
C ILE A 4 12.03 -14.76 13.63
N ARG A 5 11.37 -14.29 12.58
CA ARG A 5 12.02 -13.73 11.38
C ARG A 5 12.66 -12.36 11.67
N ASP A 6 11.96 -11.49 12.40
CA ASP A 6 12.50 -10.19 12.80
C ASP A 6 13.76 -10.35 13.68
N ARG A 7 13.74 -11.26 14.68
CA ARG A 7 14.91 -11.56 15.50
C ARG A 7 16.09 -12.12 14.69
N PHE A 8 15.80 -12.91 13.66
CA PHE A 8 16.85 -13.41 12.77
C PHE A 8 17.56 -12.26 12.07
N TYR A 9 16.81 -11.37 11.38
CA TYR A 9 17.39 -10.24 10.66
C TYR A 9 18.07 -9.21 11.59
N LEU A 10 17.57 -9.01 12.80
CA LEU A 10 18.22 -8.11 13.78
C LEU A 10 19.53 -8.68 14.31
N LYS A 11 19.68 -10.01 14.36
CA LYS A 11 20.93 -10.67 14.73
C LYS A 11 21.88 -10.84 13.57
N HIS A 12 21.38 -10.84 12.36
CA HIS A 12 22.09 -11.09 11.11
C HIS A 12 21.82 -9.96 10.10
N PRO A 13 22.26 -8.71 10.39
CA PRO A 13 21.98 -7.56 9.55
C PRO A 13 22.71 -7.60 8.20
N GLU A 14 23.60 -8.56 7.99
CA GLU A 14 24.23 -8.89 6.70
C GLU A 14 23.24 -9.46 5.68
N PHE A 15 22.13 -10.05 6.11
CA PHE A 15 21.07 -10.53 5.22
C PHE A 15 20.01 -9.45 4.98
N GLU A 16 19.58 -9.29 3.73
CA GLU A 16 18.50 -8.38 3.38
C GLU A 16 17.13 -8.97 3.81
N PRO A 17 16.29 -8.17 4.48
CA PRO A 17 14.97 -8.62 4.85
C PRO A 17 14.08 -8.87 3.62
N ASP A 18 13.31 -9.94 3.64
CA ASP A 18 12.29 -10.25 2.64
C ASP A 18 10.94 -9.59 2.96
N GLN A 19 9.96 -9.79 2.08
CA GLN A 19 8.60 -9.34 2.33
C GLN A 19 7.99 -10.05 3.57
N PRO A 20 7.26 -9.34 4.44
CA PRO A 20 6.81 -7.94 4.33
C PRO A 20 7.81 -6.90 4.87
N PHE A 21 8.96 -7.29 5.38
CA PHE A 21 9.90 -6.40 6.08
C PHE A 21 10.62 -5.41 5.15
N ASP A 22 10.80 -5.74 3.86
CA ASP A 22 11.31 -4.81 2.83
C ASP A 22 10.20 -3.93 2.24
N TYR A 23 9.43 -3.26 3.10
CA TYR A 23 8.40 -2.32 2.67
C TYR A 23 8.99 -0.93 2.47
N SER A 24 8.73 -0.29 1.32
CA SER A 24 9.22 1.05 1.06
C SER A 24 8.27 2.12 1.63
N PHE A 25 8.78 2.93 2.54
CA PHE A 25 8.13 4.13 3.07
C PHE A 25 8.58 5.42 2.37
N SER A 26 9.40 5.35 1.33
CA SER A 26 10.05 6.50 0.69
C SER A 26 9.07 7.59 0.22
N LYS A 27 7.87 7.22 -0.23
CA LYS A 27 6.81 8.16 -0.63
C LYS A 27 6.31 9.07 0.52
N LEU A 28 6.64 8.77 1.77
CA LEU A 28 6.31 9.63 2.92
C LEU A 28 7.31 10.78 3.10
N LEU A 29 8.50 10.70 2.51
CA LEU A 29 9.49 11.78 2.56
C LEU A 29 9.12 12.96 1.64
N SER A 30 8.40 12.66 0.55
CA SER A 30 7.89 13.65 -0.41
C SER A 30 6.46 13.28 -0.79
N PRO A 31 5.49 13.51 0.12
CA PRO A 31 4.12 13.11 -0.12
C PRO A 31 3.50 13.93 -1.26
N LEU A 32 2.73 13.27 -2.11
CA LEU A 32 1.98 13.91 -3.18
C LEU A 32 0.64 14.41 -2.64
N ASN A 33 0.13 15.52 -3.18
CA ASN A 33 -1.19 16.06 -2.83
C ASN A 33 -2.32 15.09 -3.20
N ILE A 34 -2.15 14.37 -4.30
CA ILE A 34 -3.00 13.24 -4.69
C ILE A 34 -2.19 11.98 -4.42
N PRO A 35 -2.56 11.17 -3.41
CA PRO A 35 -1.85 9.93 -3.12
C PRO A 35 -1.91 9.00 -4.32
N PRO A 36 -0.77 8.45 -4.77
CA PRO A 36 -0.73 7.57 -5.93
C PRO A 36 -1.41 6.24 -5.61
N LYS A 37 -1.98 5.59 -6.60
CA LYS A 37 -2.28 4.16 -6.48
C LYS A 37 -0.97 3.38 -6.36
N ASN A 38 -0.93 2.48 -5.38
CA ASN A 38 0.24 1.62 -5.12
C ASN A 38 0.06 0.21 -5.69
N CYS A 39 -0.86 0.04 -6.63
CA CYS A 39 -0.97 -1.13 -7.49
C CYS A 39 -1.12 -0.66 -8.94
N GLY A 40 -0.70 -1.50 -9.88
CA GLY A 40 -0.69 -1.15 -11.30
C GLY A 40 -2.05 -1.20 -12.01
N VAL A 41 -3.19 -1.18 -11.27
CA VAL A 41 -4.53 -1.26 -11.85
C VAL A 41 -4.76 -0.17 -12.90
N GLY A 42 -5.10 -0.57 -14.11
CA GLY A 42 -5.39 0.33 -15.22
C GLY A 42 -4.19 1.04 -15.86
N THR A 43 -2.96 0.86 -15.32
CA THR A 43 -1.73 1.44 -15.87
C THR A 43 -0.69 0.38 -16.17
N ASP A 44 -0.10 -0.23 -15.14
CA ASP A 44 0.94 -1.25 -15.30
C ASP A 44 0.34 -2.67 -15.44
N ILE A 45 -0.94 -2.83 -15.07
CA ILE A 45 -1.71 -4.07 -15.19
C ILE A 45 -2.90 -3.83 -16.10
N LEU A 46 -2.93 -4.53 -17.23
CA LEU A 46 -4.06 -4.65 -18.12
C LEU A 46 -4.29 -6.14 -18.41
N ILE A 47 -5.54 -6.56 -18.35
CA ILE A 47 -5.95 -7.93 -18.67
C ILE A 47 -6.85 -7.89 -19.89
N TYR A 48 -6.68 -8.82 -20.79
CA TYR A 48 -7.52 -8.97 -21.98
C TYR A 48 -8.37 -10.23 -21.84
N ASP A 49 -9.63 -10.15 -22.23
CA ASP A 49 -10.47 -11.33 -22.40
C ASP A 49 -10.22 -12.02 -23.76
N THR A 50 -10.98 -13.06 -24.04
CA THR A 50 -10.88 -13.82 -25.30
C THR A 50 -11.29 -13.02 -26.54
N ASP A 51 -12.08 -11.96 -26.35
CA ASP A 51 -12.57 -11.09 -27.44
C ASP A 51 -11.65 -9.86 -27.62
N GLY A 52 -10.55 -9.79 -26.86
CA GLY A 52 -9.55 -8.73 -26.95
C GLY A 52 -9.95 -7.44 -26.22
N ILE A 53 -11.01 -7.47 -25.41
CA ILE A 53 -11.42 -6.34 -24.59
C ILE A 53 -10.49 -6.22 -23.38
N SER A 54 -10.01 -5.01 -23.11
CA SER A 54 -9.09 -4.74 -22.01
C SER A 54 -9.81 -4.33 -20.71
N TYR A 55 -9.29 -4.82 -19.59
CA TYR A 55 -9.80 -4.52 -18.25
C TYR A 55 -8.66 -4.05 -17.32
N PRO A 56 -8.94 -3.21 -16.33
CA PRO A 56 -7.91 -2.62 -15.45
C PRO A 56 -7.12 -3.66 -14.63
N CYS A 57 -7.73 -4.77 -14.24
CA CYS A 57 -7.07 -5.96 -13.67
C CYS A 57 -8.07 -7.14 -13.65
N HIS A 58 -7.58 -8.34 -13.29
CA HIS A 58 -8.38 -9.57 -13.27
C HIS A 58 -9.64 -9.50 -12.37
N LEU A 59 -9.65 -8.65 -11.35
CA LEU A 59 -10.83 -8.46 -10.48
C LEU A 59 -11.91 -7.59 -11.11
N PHE A 60 -11.71 -7.03 -12.30
CA PHE A 60 -12.70 -6.29 -13.08
C PHE A 60 -13.14 -7.04 -14.34
N LEU A 61 -12.83 -8.32 -14.45
CA LEU A 61 -13.36 -9.17 -15.53
C LEU A 61 -14.85 -9.44 -15.34
N PRO A 62 -15.63 -9.58 -16.42
CA PRO A 62 -17.06 -9.88 -16.36
C PRO A 62 -17.42 -11.16 -15.60
N ILE A 63 -16.52 -12.12 -15.54
CA ILE A 63 -16.70 -13.35 -14.74
C ILE A 63 -16.80 -13.08 -13.24
N VAL A 64 -16.27 -11.93 -12.76
CA VAL A 64 -16.29 -11.56 -11.33
C VAL A 64 -17.55 -10.77 -10.97
N HIS A 65 -17.97 -9.84 -11.81
CA HIS A 65 -19.05 -8.88 -11.49
C HIS A 65 -20.27 -8.99 -12.43
N GLY A 66 -20.15 -9.70 -13.56
CA GLY A 66 -21.11 -9.63 -14.66
C GLY A 66 -20.83 -8.44 -15.60
N GLN A 67 -21.20 -8.60 -16.88
CA GLN A 67 -20.89 -7.65 -17.94
C GLN A 67 -21.41 -6.22 -17.65
N ASN A 68 -22.68 -6.10 -17.32
CA ASN A 68 -23.32 -4.80 -17.10
C ASN A 68 -22.70 -4.00 -15.97
N GLU A 69 -22.29 -4.67 -14.89
CA GLU A 69 -21.64 -4.02 -13.75
C GLU A 69 -20.24 -3.55 -14.10
N VAL A 70 -19.48 -4.34 -14.83
CA VAL A 70 -18.14 -3.96 -15.31
C VAL A 70 -18.21 -2.75 -16.23
N GLU A 71 -19.13 -2.75 -17.20
CA GLU A 71 -19.33 -1.60 -18.09
C GLU A 71 -19.68 -0.32 -17.31
N ARG A 72 -20.53 -0.41 -16.29
CA ARG A 72 -20.86 0.69 -15.40
C ARG A 72 -19.61 1.20 -14.66
N ILE A 73 -18.82 0.31 -14.07
CA ILE A 73 -17.61 0.67 -13.34
C ILE A 73 -16.61 1.38 -14.25
N LEU A 74 -16.37 0.83 -15.46
CA LEU A 74 -15.41 1.40 -16.42
C LEU A 74 -15.86 2.74 -16.98
N LYS A 75 -17.18 3.01 -17.00
CA LYS A 75 -17.74 4.31 -17.40
C LYS A 75 -17.60 5.35 -16.28
N ASP A 76 -17.79 4.94 -15.02
CA ASP A 76 -17.86 5.86 -13.88
C ASP A 76 -16.49 6.18 -13.29
N ILE A 77 -15.48 5.35 -13.54
CA ILE A 77 -14.15 5.44 -12.92
C ILE A 77 -13.04 5.42 -13.98
N ASP A 78 -12.27 6.49 -14.01
CA ASP A 78 -11.01 6.53 -14.76
C ASP A 78 -9.88 5.90 -13.95
N PHE A 79 -9.48 4.67 -14.32
CA PHE A 79 -8.40 3.95 -13.69
C PHE A 79 -7.00 4.50 -14.02
N HIS A 80 -6.87 5.41 -14.98
CA HIS A 80 -5.62 6.12 -15.26
C HIS A 80 -5.43 7.34 -14.37
N ASP A 81 -6.51 7.91 -13.83
CA ASP A 81 -6.46 9.03 -12.91
C ASP A 81 -6.46 8.56 -11.44
N ASP A 82 -5.35 8.76 -10.74
CA ASP A 82 -5.23 8.43 -9.32
C ASP A 82 -6.26 9.15 -8.45
N ALA A 83 -6.70 10.36 -8.83
CA ALA A 83 -7.69 11.13 -8.10
C ALA A 83 -9.07 10.48 -8.14
N SER A 84 -9.42 9.80 -9.23
CA SER A 84 -10.68 9.08 -9.41
C SER A 84 -10.83 7.86 -8.50
N LEU A 85 -9.71 7.35 -7.96
CA LEU A 85 -9.66 6.15 -7.11
C LEU A 85 -9.58 6.45 -5.62
N ILE A 86 -9.58 7.74 -5.22
CA ILE A 86 -9.34 8.16 -3.85
C ILE A 86 -10.52 8.98 -3.33
N ASN A 87 -11.11 8.53 -2.22
CA ASN A 87 -12.14 9.29 -1.52
C ASN A 87 -11.53 10.28 -0.49
N ASP A 88 -12.35 11.18 0.05
CA ASP A 88 -11.91 12.24 0.97
C ASP A 88 -11.26 11.72 2.26
N LYS A 89 -11.69 10.56 2.77
CA LYS A 89 -11.05 9.93 3.94
C LYS A 89 -9.64 9.51 3.61
N CYS A 90 -9.43 8.96 2.41
CA CYS A 90 -8.10 8.54 1.96
C CYS A 90 -7.17 9.72 1.69
N ARG A 91 -7.70 10.85 1.18
CA ARG A 91 -6.90 12.08 0.99
C ARG A 91 -6.33 12.62 2.31
N LYS A 92 -7.05 12.44 3.41
CA LYS A 92 -6.64 12.88 4.76
C LYS A 92 -5.89 11.80 5.54
N CYS A 93 -5.71 10.62 4.98
CA CYS A 93 -5.07 9.50 5.68
C CYS A 93 -3.55 9.66 5.75
N LEU A 94 -2.96 9.46 6.93
CA LEU A 94 -1.54 9.62 7.22
C LEU A 94 -0.63 8.76 6.34
N ILE A 95 -1.10 7.56 5.97
CA ILE A 95 -0.35 6.60 5.15
C ILE A 95 -0.90 6.48 3.73
N SER A 96 -1.68 7.44 3.26
CA SER A 96 -2.31 7.37 1.93
C SER A 96 -1.29 7.17 0.81
N ASN A 97 -0.16 7.85 0.87
CA ASN A 97 0.90 7.76 -0.14
C ASN A 97 1.57 6.38 -0.23
N ILE A 98 1.44 5.55 0.79
CA ILE A 98 2.03 4.21 0.85
C ILE A 98 0.98 3.09 0.97
N CYS A 99 -0.30 3.42 1.01
CA CYS A 99 -1.37 2.44 1.24
C CYS A 99 -1.50 1.46 0.07
N ARG A 100 -1.41 0.15 0.37
CA ARG A 100 -1.56 -0.96 -0.59
C ARG A 100 -2.99 -1.49 -0.65
N THR A 101 -3.97 -0.61 -0.89
CA THR A 101 -5.34 -1.08 -1.08
C THR A 101 -5.49 -1.84 -2.39
N CYS A 102 -6.38 -2.83 -2.40
CA CYS A 102 -6.81 -3.50 -3.62
C CYS A 102 -8.16 -2.93 -4.07
N TYR A 103 -8.16 -2.19 -5.18
CA TYR A 103 -9.37 -1.53 -5.70
C TYR A 103 -10.42 -2.52 -6.19
N GLY A 104 -10.01 -3.63 -6.83
CA GLY A 104 -10.93 -4.68 -7.22
C GLY A 104 -11.60 -5.37 -6.02
N TYR A 105 -10.84 -5.61 -4.94
CA TYR A 105 -11.42 -6.16 -3.72
C TYR A 105 -12.37 -5.16 -3.03
N ASN A 106 -12.06 -3.86 -3.07
CA ASN A 106 -12.98 -2.83 -2.56
C ASN A 106 -14.31 -2.86 -3.35
N GLN A 107 -14.26 -3.06 -4.67
CA GLN A 107 -15.46 -3.23 -5.50
C GLN A 107 -16.28 -4.44 -5.04
N ILE A 108 -15.64 -5.60 -4.85
CA ILE A 108 -16.31 -6.83 -4.39
C ILE A 108 -16.95 -6.65 -3.01
N ASP A 109 -16.21 -6.06 -2.06
CA ASP A 109 -16.60 -5.96 -0.65
C ASP A 109 -17.58 -4.78 -0.39
N ARG A 110 -17.50 -3.71 -1.19
CA ARG A 110 -18.17 -2.43 -0.95
C ARG A 110 -19.00 -1.88 -2.12
N GLY A 111 -18.99 -2.55 -3.27
CA GLY A 111 -19.67 -2.10 -4.48
C GLY A 111 -19.08 -0.82 -5.09
N ASN A 112 -17.89 -0.40 -4.65
CA ASN A 112 -17.18 0.76 -5.16
C ASN A 112 -15.68 0.67 -4.90
N PRO A 113 -14.82 0.82 -5.93
CA PRO A 113 -13.35 0.74 -5.79
C PRO A 113 -12.75 1.75 -4.82
N GLN A 114 -13.36 2.94 -4.69
CA GLN A 114 -12.89 4.00 -3.79
C GLN A 114 -13.18 3.71 -2.32
N ASN A 115 -14.19 2.89 -2.01
CA ASN A 115 -14.64 2.63 -0.66
C ASN A 115 -13.83 1.49 -0.02
N ARG A 116 -13.07 1.83 1.02
CA ARG A 116 -12.21 0.87 1.72
C ARG A 116 -12.87 0.31 2.97
N ASN A 117 -12.58 -0.94 3.26
CA ASN A 117 -12.98 -1.56 4.52
C ASN A 117 -12.15 -0.97 5.68
N LEU A 118 -12.83 -0.43 6.71
CA LEU A 118 -12.16 0.20 7.87
C LEU A 118 -11.28 -0.77 8.64
N SER A 119 -11.66 -2.05 8.74
CA SER A 119 -10.82 -3.07 9.39
C SER A 119 -9.49 -3.26 8.65
N LYS A 120 -9.52 -3.24 7.32
CA LYS A 120 -8.29 -3.29 6.49
C LYS A 120 -7.46 -2.03 6.64
N CYS A 121 -8.09 -0.84 6.77
CA CYS A 121 -7.38 0.39 7.05
C CYS A 121 -6.63 0.31 8.39
N LYS A 122 -7.26 -0.21 9.45
CA LYS A 122 -6.63 -0.43 10.76
C LYS A 122 -5.47 -1.43 10.68
N MET A 123 -5.63 -2.52 9.92
CA MET A 123 -4.55 -3.49 9.67
C MET A 123 -3.35 -2.84 8.97
N GLN A 124 -3.58 -2.05 7.91
CA GLN A 124 -2.51 -1.36 7.18
C GLN A 124 -1.73 -0.39 8.08
N LEU A 125 -2.40 0.30 9.00
CA LEU A 125 -1.74 1.16 9.98
C LEU A 125 -0.91 0.36 10.98
N ALA A 126 -1.44 -0.75 11.50
CA ALA A 126 -0.71 -1.64 12.39
C ALA A 126 0.52 -2.26 11.70
N GLU A 127 0.36 -2.71 10.45
CA GLU A 127 1.49 -3.19 9.63
C GLU A 127 2.55 -2.11 9.43
N ALA A 128 2.15 -0.90 9.06
CA ALA A 128 3.08 0.22 8.86
C ALA A 128 3.85 0.53 10.14
N GLN A 129 3.20 0.48 11.31
CA GLN A 129 3.86 0.69 12.60
C GLN A 129 4.87 -0.42 12.92
N VAL A 130 4.49 -1.68 12.77
CA VAL A 130 5.36 -2.83 13.09
C VAL A 130 6.55 -2.88 12.14
N ILE A 131 6.31 -2.73 10.84
CA ILE A 131 7.37 -2.81 9.83
C ILE A 131 8.32 -1.61 9.95
N SER A 132 7.82 -0.40 10.16
CA SER A 132 8.67 0.76 10.35
C SER A 132 9.53 0.64 11.62
N SER A 133 8.98 0.16 12.72
CA SER A 133 9.72 -0.14 13.94
C SER A 133 10.83 -1.17 13.72
N PHE A 134 10.53 -2.25 12.99
CA PHE A 134 11.52 -3.25 12.61
C PHE A 134 12.64 -2.65 11.74
N GLN A 135 12.30 -1.91 10.68
CA GLN A 135 13.29 -1.32 9.78
C GLN A 135 14.22 -0.34 10.51
N ILE A 136 13.69 0.46 11.44
CA ILE A 136 14.52 1.34 12.27
C ILE A 136 15.56 0.53 13.04
N GLN A 137 15.16 -0.53 13.74
CA GLN A 137 16.05 -1.39 14.51
C GLN A 137 17.08 -2.09 13.61
N TYR A 138 16.64 -2.61 12.46
CA TYR A 138 17.50 -3.28 11.48
C TYR A 138 18.58 -2.34 10.93
N TYR A 139 18.22 -1.15 10.47
CA TYR A 139 19.20 -0.19 9.95
C TYR A 139 20.11 0.37 11.05
N ILE A 140 19.65 0.50 12.29
CA ILE A 140 20.52 0.84 13.43
C ILE A 140 21.52 -0.28 13.71
N ALA A 141 21.12 -1.55 13.64
CA ALA A 141 22.04 -2.67 13.80
C ALA A 141 23.12 -2.73 12.70
N LYS A 142 22.76 -2.30 11.47
CA LYS A 142 23.65 -2.25 10.28
C LYS A 142 24.47 -0.95 10.17
N LYS A 143 24.39 -0.04 11.12
CA LYS A 143 24.82 1.39 11.06
C LYS A 143 26.17 1.68 10.44
N GLU A 144 27.17 0.78 10.58
CA GLU A 144 28.53 1.01 10.09
C GLU A 144 28.70 0.80 8.57
N HIS A 145 27.70 0.23 7.91
CA HIS A 145 27.74 -0.17 6.50
C HIS A 145 26.51 0.29 5.69
N LEU A 146 25.82 1.36 6.14
CA LEU A 146 24.65 1.86 5.44
C LEU A 146 25.02 2.55 4.13
N THR A 147 24.42 2.10 3.04
CA THR A 147 24.45 2.80 1.76
C THR A 147 23.57 4.08 1.82
N ALA A 148 23.77 5.00 0.88
CA ALA A 148 22.95 6.20 0.78
C ALA A 148 21.44 5.87 0.64
N ASN A 149 21.09 4.79 -0.09
CA ASN A 149 19.72 4.33 -0.24
C ASN A 149 19.15 3.80 1.09
N GLU A 150 19.93 3.06 1.86
CA GLU A 150 19.51 2.54 3.18
C GLU A 150 19.32 3.67 4.21
N VAL A 151 20.13 4.72 4.14
CA VAL A 151 19.90 5.94 4.94
C VAL A 151 18.55 6.59 4.59
N LEU A 152 18.18 6.64 3.31
CA LEU A 152 16.86 7.12 2.90
C LEU A 152 15.73 6.21 3.39
N LYS A 153 15.91 4.90 3.29
CA LYS A 153 14.94 3.92 3.83
C LYS A 153 14.77 4.08 5.35
N LEU A 154 15.85 4.27 6.10
CA LEU A 154 15.81 4.55 7.53
C LEU A 154 15.04 5.84 7.86
N LYS A 155 15.35 6.94 7.17
CA LYS A 155 14.62 8.22 7.33
C LYS A 155 13.13 8.06 7.07
N ALA A 156 12.78 7.32 6.01
CA ALA A 156 11.38 7.05 5.66
C ALA A 156 10.67 6.17 6.70
N ALA A 157 11.36 5.17 7.25
CA ALA A 157 10.84 4.34 8.33
C ALA A 157 10.60 5.15 9.62
N ILE A 158 11.53 6.03 10.00
CA ILE A 158 11.36 6.94 11.15
C ILE A 158 10.13 7.83 10.92
N LYS A 159 10.02 8.45 9.74
CA LYS A 159 8.87 9.30 9.39
C LYS A 159 7.54 8.53 9.48
N CYS A 160 7.51 7.29 8.96
CA CYS A 160 6.34 6.43 9.05
C CYS A 160 5.97 6.13 10.51
N TYR A 161 6.95 5.71 11.30
CA TYR A 161 6.75 5.39 12.72
C TYR A 161 6.19 6.57 13.51
N GLU A 162 6.76 7.76 13.36
CA GLU A 162 6.27 8.99 14.02
C GLU A 162 4.83 9.31 13.65
N LEU A 163 4.49 9.23 12.34
CA LEU A 163 3.14 9.49 11.87
C LEU A 163 2.11 8.53 12.45
N VAL A 164 2.46 7.23 12.48
CA VAL A 164 1.50 6.19 12.88
C VAL A 164 1.43 6.04 14.39
N HIS A 165 2.57 6.04 15.10
CA HIS A 165 2.64 5.82 16.55
C HIS A 165 1.82 6.86 17.33
N ASN A 166 1.90 8.12 16.94
CA ASN A 166 1.18 9.21 17.59
C ASN A 166 -0.32 9.23 17.30
N ASN A 167 -0.79 8.41 16.34
CA ASN A 167 -2.16 8.47 15.83
C ASN A 167 -2.92 7.14 15.87
N VAL A 168 -2.28 6.01 16.20
CA VAL A 168 -2.91 4.68 16.23
C VAL A 168 -4.09 4.60 17.22
N PHE A 169 -4.08 5.40 18.26
CA PHE A 169 -5.11 5.40 19.31
C PHE A 169 -6.26 6.41 19.06
N ASN A 170 -6.20 7.22 18.00
CA ASN A 170 -7.20 8.26 17.69
C ASN A 170 -8.24 7.84 16.63
N PHE A 171 -8.38 6.56 16.35
CA PHE A 171 -9.40 6.05 15.42
C PHE A 171 -10.70 5.71 16.15
N ASN A 172 -11.46 6.72 16.50
CA ASN A 172 -12.88 6.61 16.82
C ASN A 172 -13.75 6.80 15.58
#